data_79fbca5a81e0046104c67aa5e6475fed
#
_entry.id   79fbca5a81e0046104c67aa5e6475fed
#
_cell.length_a   1.000
_cell.length_b   1.000
_cell.length_c   1.000
_cell.angle_alpha   90.00
_cell.angle_beta   90.00
_cell.angle_gamma   90.00
#
_symmetry.space_group_name_H-M   'P 1'
#
loop_
_entity.id
_entity.type
_entity.pdbx_description
1 polymer ?
#
loop_
_entity_poly.entity_id
_entity_poly.type
_entity_poly.pdbx_seq_one_letter_code
_entity_poly.pdbx_strand_id
1 'polypeptide(L)'
;MTSTTVAQETDRGPVAAILTVVSVTLHTVDELPVLQDEPPLRADAARNRDKVLAAAEKLFGEHSADCVTMDAVAAEAGVGKGTLFRGFGDRAGLVMALLQEHERRLQEDLIRGPAPLGPGAPAIDRLIAFGRRLLHHLAQHGHLIAAADGRLDRYRTGPFAVYRVHVGLLVREAAPDADWEFLTDTLLASLVATHVNYMRRVRGMSIERLAAGWEDLVRRLLSCR
;
A
#
# COMPACT_ATOMS: atom_id res chain seq x y z
N MET A 1 57.88 -8.17 12.05
CA MET A 1 56.85 -7.46 12.80
C MET A 1 55.91 -6.81 11.78
N THR A 2 54.90 -7.51 11.35
CA THR A 2 53.95 -7.09 10.33
C THR A 2 52.60 -6.89 10.99
N SER A 3 52.18 -5.64 11.16
CA SER A 3 50.85 -5.27 11.69
C SER A 3 49.82 -5.41 10.61
N THR A 4 48.93 -6.37 10.79
CA THR A 4 47.72 -6.52 9.95
C THR A 4 46.62 -5.62 10.52
N THR A 5 46.28 -4.57 9.79
CA THR A 5 45.13 -3.73 10.08
C THR A 5 43.87 -4.41 9.55
N VAL A 6 43.01 -4.84 10.48
CA VAL A 6 41.67 -5.37 10.17
C VAL A 6 40.77 -4.18 9.86
N ALA A 7 40.32 -4.07 8.62
CA ALA A 7 39.28 -3.12 8.22
C ALA A 7 37.92 -3.58 8.79
N GLN A 8 37.33 -2.76 9.64
CA GLN A 8 35.93 -2.91 10.06
C GLN A 8 35.00 -2.54 8.90
N GLU A 9 34.41 -3.56 8.34
CA GLU A 9 33.27 -3.43 7.41
C GLU A 9 32.04 -3.04 8.21
N THR A 10 31.68 -1.75 8.17
CA THR A 10 30.45 -1.26 8.76
C THR A 10 29.28 -1.71 7.90
N ASP A 11 28.51 -2.65 8.44
CA ASP A 11 27.21 -3.09 7.94
C ASP A 11 26.29 -1.87 7.79
N ARG A 12 26.12 -1.40 6.55
CA ARG A 12 25.14 -0.39 6.18
C ARG A 12 23.84 -1.11 5.90
N GLY A 13 22.98 -1.18 6.92
CA GLY A 13 21.65 -1.78 6.83
C GLY A 13 20.78 -1.22 5.69
N PRO A 14 19.62 -1.84 5.42
CA PRO A 14 18.77 -1.61 4.23
C PRO A 14 18.28 -0.18 4.04
N VAL A 15 18.42 0.70 5.01
CA VAL A 15 18.07 2.13 4.94
C VAL A 15 18.95 2.89 3.94
N ALA A 16 20.23 2.48 3.77
CA ALA A 16 21.14 3.11 2.82
C ALA A 16 20.76 2.82 1.35
N ALA A 17 20.14 1.68 1.08
CA ALA A 17 19.69 1.31 -0.26
C ALA A 17 18.46 2.13 -0.71
N ILE A 18 17.57 2.49 0.23
CA ILE A 18 16.37 3.31 -0.06
C ILE A 18 16.77 4.76 -0.33
N LEU A 19 17.77 5.30 0.40
CA LEU A 19 18.29 6.65 0.16
C LEU A 19 19.03 6.76 -1.16
N THR A 20 19.63 5.68 -1.65
CA THR A 20 20.33 5.66 -2.97
C THR A 20 19.34 5.72 -4.12
N VAL A 21 18.13 5.20 -4.00
CA VAL A 21 17.07 5.29 -5.02
C VAL A 21 16.44 6.70 -5.07
N VAL A 22 16.46 7.45 -3.97
CA VAL A 22 15.96 8.84 -3.92
C VAL A 22 17.04 9.86 -4.27
N SER A 23 18.34 9.49 -4.21
CA SER A 23 19.48 10.36 -4.54
C SER A 23 19.88 10.33 -6.01
N VAL A 24 19.06 9.78 -6.91
CA VAL A 24 19.31 9.90 -8.34
C VAL A 24 19.01 11.34 -8.79
N THR A 25 20.07 12.10 -8.79
CA THR A 25 20.38 13.15 -9.75
C THR A 25 19.56 14.41 -9.72
N LEU A 26 19.96 15.32 -8.85
CA LEU A 26 19.92 16.75 -9.18
C LEU A 26 21.05 17.04 -10.19
N HIS A 27 20.88 16.64 -11.44
CA HIS A 27 21.63 17.18 -12.56
C HIS A 27 20.71 18.12 -13.33
N THR A 28 21.13 19.37 -13.36
CA THR A 28 20.77 20.47 -14.26
C THR A 28 19.47 20.33 -15.05
N VAL A 29 18.57 21.26 -14.78
CA VAL A 29 17.20 21.39 -15.32
C VAL A 29 17.14 21.66 -16.85
N ASP A 30 18.25 21.52 -17.57
CA ASP A 30 18.35 21.95 -18.96
C ASP A 30 18.19 20.86 -20.02
N GLU A 31 18.00 19.57 -19.62
CA GLU A 31 17.66 18.51 -20.56
C GLU A 31 16.72 17.48 -19.90
N LEU A 32 15.48 17.89 -19.63
CA LEU A 32 14.43 16.89 -19.49
C LEU A 32 14.12 16.37 -20.90
N PRO A 33 14.31 15.07 -21.20
CA PRO A 33 13.82 14.53 -22.45
C PRO A 33 12.33 14.77 -22.48
N VAL A 34 11.86 15.48 -23.50
CA VAL A 34 10.46 15.58 -23.85
C VAL A 34 9.94 14.15 -23.86
N LEU A 35 9.01 13.83 -22.97
CA LEU A 35 8.34 12.53 -22.94
C LEU A 35 7.76 12.34 -24.34
N GLN A 36 8.42 11.50 -25.13
CA GLN A 36 7.88 11.09 -26.42
C GLN A 36 6.55 10.41 -26.14
N ASP A 37 5.52 10.79 -26.84
CA ASP A 37 4.23 10.15 -26.78
C ASP A 37 4.41 8.64 -26.75
N GLU A 38 3.90 7.98 -25.71
CA GLU A 38 4.00 6.52 -25.57
C GLU A 38 3.48 5.88 -26.89
N PRO A 39 4.18 4.86 -27.42
CA PRO A 39 3.72 4.21 -28.62
C PRO A 39 2.25 3.79 -28.49
N PRO A 40 1.40 3.98 -29.50
CA PRO A 40 -0.05 3.75 -29.43
C PRO A 40 -0.42 2.36 -28.83
N LEU A 41 0.38 1.35 -29.12
CA LEU A 41 0.21 -0.01 -28.58
C LEU A 41 0.35 -0.11 -27.05
N ARG A 42 1.22 0.70 -26.43
CA ARG A 42 1.36 0.74 -24.97
C ARG A 42 0.19 1.46 -24.30
N ALA A 43 -0.24 2.56 -24.90
CA ALA A 43 -1.39 3.32 -24.42
C ALA A 43 -2.70 2.50 -24.52
N ASP A 44 -2.89 1.71 -25.58
CA ASP A 44 -4.03 0.81 -25.72
C ASP A 44 -3.99 -0.33 -24.71
N ALA A 45 -2.81 -0.89 -24.43
CA ALA A 45 -2.64 -1.92 -23.41
C ALA A 45 -2.93 -1.40 -22.01
N ALA A 46 -2.49 -0.17 -21.70
CA ALA A 46 -2.78 0.50 -20.43
C ALA A 46 -4.30 0.75 -20.26
N ARG A 47 -4.95 1.32 -21.27
CA ARG A 47 -6.42 1.52 -21.26
C ARG A 47 -7.21 0.21 -21.10
N ASN A 48 -6.78 -0.86 -21.76
CA ASN A 48 -7.40 -2.16 -21.60
C ASN A 48 -7.17 -2.75 -20.21
N ARG A 49 -5.99 -2.56 -19.62
CA ARG A 49 -5.70 -2.95 -18.23
C ARG A 49 -6.65 -2.25 -17.26
N ASP A 50 -6.83 -0.92 -17.40
CA ASP A 50 -7.71 -0.13 -16.53
C ASP A 50 -9.18 -0.57 -16.66
N LYS A 51 -9.67 -0.85 -17.88
CA LYS A 51 -11.03 -1.40 -18.11
C LYS A 51 -11.21 -2.74 -17.40
N VAL A 52 -10.22 -3.63 -17.50
CA VAL A 52 -10.28 -4.94 -16.86
C VAL A 52 -10.29 -4.81 -15.34
N LEU A 53 -9.44 -3.96 -14.76
CA LEU A 53 -9.41 -3.73 -13.31
C LEU A 53 -10.71 -3.11 -12.81
N ALA A 54 -11.29 -2.15 -13.52
CA ALA A 54 -12.60 -1.56 -13.18
C ALA A 54 -13.74 -2.59 -13.24
N ALA A 55 -13.77 -3.42 -14.27
CA ALA A 55 -14.75 -4.51 -14.40
C ALA A 55 -14.59 -5.56 -13.28
N ALA A 56 -13.35 -5.92 -12.96
CA ALA A 56 -13.06 -6.84 -11.87
C ALA A 56 -13.49 -6.26 -10.51
N GLU A 57 -13.18 -4.99 -10.24
CA GLU A 57 -13.59 -4.29 -9.02
C GLU A 57 -15.10 -4.31 -8.83
N LYS A 58 -15.85 -3.99 -9.90
CA LYS A 58 -17.31 -4.05 -9.90
C LYS A 58 -17.83 -5.45 -9.58
N LEU A 59 -17.40 -6.45 -10.33
CA LEU A 59 -17.88 -7.83 -10.18
C LEU A 59 -17.52 -8.44 -8.81
N PHE A 60 -16.33 -8.19 -8.29
CA PHE A 60 -15.93 -8.62 -6.95
C PHE A 60 -16.65 -7.85 -5.83
N GLY A 61 -17.15 -6.65 -6.10
CA GLY A 61 -18.00 -5.89 -5.18
C GLY A 61 -19.44 -6.38 -5.12
N GLU A 62 -19.98 -6.87 -6.26
CA GLU A 62 -21.37 -7.32 -6.41
C GLU A 62 -21.56 -8.81 -6.10
N HIS A 63 -20.52 -9.62 -6.24
CA HIS A 63 -20.58 -11.08 -6.14
C HIS A 63 -19.53 -11.62 -5.15
N SER A 64 -19.79 -12.84 -4.63
CA SER A 64 -18.75 -13.54 -3.88
C SER A 64 -17.55 -13.84 -4.76
N ALA A 65 -16.34 -13.75 -4.18
CA ALA A 65 -15.11 -13.95 -4.94
C ALA A 65 -15.11 -15.23 -5.77
N ASP A 66 -15.70 -16.32 -5.27
CA ASP A 66 -15.73 -17.63 -5.95
C ASP A 66 -16.65 -17.65 -7.18
N CYS A 67 -17.61 -16.74 -7.28
CA CYS A 67 -18.55 -16.64 -8.40
C CYS A 67 -18.00 -15.82 -9.57
N VAL A 68 -16.95 -15.01 -9.38
CA VAL A 68 -16.39 -14.17 -10.44
C VAL A 68 -15.46 -15.00 -11.33
N THR A 69 -15.81 -15.12 -12.61
CA THR A 69 -15.01 -15.85 -13.60
C THR A 69 -14.23 -14.89 -14.50
N MET A 70 -13.12 -15.35 -15.08
CA MET A 70 -12.36 -14.58 -16.07
C MET A 70 -13.21 -14.22 -17.28
N ASP A 71 -14.13 -15.10 -17.69
CA ASP A 71 -15.05 -14.84 -18.81
C ASP A 71 -16.02 -13.71 -18.52
N ALA A 72 -16.58 -13.66 -17.31
CA ALA A 72 -17.45 -12.59 -16.88
C ALA A 72 -16.70 -11.23 -16.86
N VAL A 73 -15.47 -11.22 -16.37
CA VAL A 73 -14.63 -10.02 -16.35
C VAL A 73 -14.28 -9.56 -17.77
N ALA A 74 -13.95 -10.48 -18.69
CA ALA A 74 -13.66 -10.13 -20.08
C ALA A 74 -14.89 -9.50 -20.78
N ALA A 75 -16.09 -10.08 -20.56
CA ALA A 75 -17.35 -9.57 -21.09
C ALA A 75 -17.68 -8.19 -20.54
N GLU A 76 -17.59 -7.98 -19.22
CA GLU A 76 -17.86 -6.70 -18.56
C GLU A 76 -16.87 -5.61 -19.01
N ALA A 77 -15.58 -5.96 -19.16
CA ALA A 77 -14.53 -5.03 -19.61
C ALA A 77 -14.58 -4.73 -21.11
N GLY A 78 -15.34 -5.50 -21.90
CA GLY A 78 -15.37 -5.40 -23.36
C GLY A 78 -14.03 -5.74 -24.02
N VAL A 79 -13.27 -6.68 -23.44
CA VAL A 79 -11.97 -7.12 -23.98
C VAL A 79 -12.01 -8.61 -24.39
N GLY A 80 -11.17 -8.98 -25.36
CA GLY A 80 -11.04 -10.39 -25.76
C GLY A 80 -10.43 -11.24 -24.62
N LYS A 81 -10.92 -12.47 -24.43
CA LYS A 81 -10.39 -13.43 -23.45
C LYS A 81 -8.87 -13.60 -23.54
N GLY A 82 -8.33 -13.72 -24.76
CA GLY A 82 -6.88 -13.83 -24.98
C GLY A 82 -6.08 -12.63 -24.49
N THR A 83 -6.64 -11.43 -24.55
CA THR A 83 -6.05 -10.21 -24.01
C THR A 83 -6.03 -10.23 -22.49
N LEU A 84 -7.14 -10.66 -21.87
CA LEU A 84 -7.25 -10.80 -20.42
C LEU A 84 -6.24 -11.83 -19.87
N PHE A 85 -6.21 -13.04 -20.45
CA PHE A 85 -5.29 -14.10 -20.01
C PHE A 85 -3.81 -13.72 -20.23
N ARG A 86 -3.50 -13.00 -21.31
CA ARG A 86 -2.13 -12.53 -21.57
C ARG A 86 -1.69 -11.46 -20.57
N GLY A 87 -2.62 -10.59 -20.12
CA GLY A 87 -2.30 -9.51 -19.19
C GLY A 87 -2.24 -9.92 -17.74
N PHE A 88 -3.05 -10.90 -17.32
CA PHE A 88 -3.23 -11.23 -15.91
C PHE A 88 -2.94 -12.71 -15.57
N GLY A 89 -2.77 -13.55 -16.59
CA GLY A 89 -2.54 -14.99 -16.42
C GLY A 89 -3.83 -15.72 -16.05
N ASP A 90 -4.12 -15.79 -14.79
CA ASP A 90 -5.29 -16.46 -14.23
C ASP A 90 -6.08 -15.52 -13.29
N ARG A 91 -7.12 -16.06 -12.66
CA ARG A 91 -7.95 -15.33 -11.70
C ARG A 91 -7.14 -14.85 -10.49
N ALA A 92 -6.18 -15.62 -10.01
CA ALA A 92 -5.32 -15.22 -8.90
C ALA A 92 -4.43 -14.06 -9.31
N GLY A 93 -3.87 -14.06 -10.52
CA GLY A 93 -3.13 -12.93 -11.07
C GLY A 93 -3.97 -11.67 -11.24
N LEU A 94 -5.24 -11.82 -11.65
CA LEU A 94 -6.18 -10.68 -11.73
C LEU A 94 -6.48 -10.09 -10.35
N VAL A 95 -6.75 -10.94 -9.33
CA VAL A 95 -6.96 -10.49 -7.94
C VAL A 95 -5.71 -9.76 -7.41
N MET A 96 -4.51 -10.32 -7.67
CA MET A 96 -3.27 -9.67 -7.28
C MET A 96 -3.07 -8.30 -7.94
N ALA A 97 -3.38 -8.19 -9.23
CA ALA A 97 -3.28 -6.93 -9.96
C ALA A 97 -4.28 -5.88 -9.43
N LEU A 98 -5.50 -6.31 -9.05
CA LEU A 98 -6.50 -5.45 -8.43
C LEU A 98 -6.04 -4.95 -7.06
N LEU A 99 -5.50 -5.83 -6.22
CA LEU A 99 -4.96 -5.45 -4.92
C LEU A 99 -3.77 -4.48 -5.05
N GLN A 100 -2.89 -4.71 -6.03
CA GLN A 100 -1.77 -3.80 -6.33
C GLN A 100 -2.25 -2.41 -6.77
N GLU A 101 -3.33 -2.35 -7.58
CA GLU A 101 -3.89 -1.07 -8.00
C GLU A 101 -4.52 -0.29 -6.84
N HIS A 102 -5.24 -0.97 -5.94
CA HIS A 102 -5.77 -0.33 -4.73
C HIS A 102 -4.65 0.19 -3.83
N GLU A 103 -3.58 -0.57 -3.70
CA GLU A 103 -2.40 -0.19 -2.95
C GLU A 103 -1.71 1.04 -3.54
N ARG A 104 -1.52 1.06 -4.86
CA ARG A 104 -0.95 2.20 -5.59
C ARG A 104 -1.76 3.48 -5.35
N ARG A 105 -3.11 3.38 -5.43
CA ARG A 105 -4.00 4.52 -5.17
C ARG A 105 -3.87 5.03 -3.74
N LEU A 106 -3.82 4.11 -2.76
CA LEU A 106 -3.63 4.51 -1.37
C LEU A 106 -2.28 5.22 -1.17
N GLN A 107 -1.19 4.71 -1.74
CA GLN A 107 0.12 5.34 -1.65
C GLN A 107 0.12 6.73 -2.32
N GLU A 108 -0.55 6.88 -3.45
CA GLU A 108 -0.70 8.17 -4.13
C GLU A 108 -1.46 9.18 -3.27
N ASP A 109 -2.54 8.74 -2.60
CA ASP A 109 -3.30 9.55 -1.65
C ASP A 109 -2.43 10.02 -0.46
N LEU A 110 -1.53 9.15 0.06
CA LEU A 110 -0.60 9.50 1.15
C LEU A 110 0.42 10.56 0.74
N ILE A 111 0.86 10.54 -0.52
CA ILE A 111 1.95 11.40 -1.02
C ILE A 111 1.41 12.71 -1.61
N ARG A 112 0.28 12.65 -2.33
CA ARG A 112 -0.25 13.76 -3.14
C ARG A 112 -1.73 14.05 -2.92
N GLY A 113 -2.43 13.22 -2.16
CA GLY A 113 -3.86 13.39 -1.88
C GLY A 113 -4.13 14.62 -1.01
N PRO A 114 -5.41 14.96 -0.84
CA PRO A 114 -5.82 16.06 0.02
C PRO A 114 -5.58 15.77 1.51
N ALA A 115 -5.41 16.82 2.30
CA ALA A 115 -5.43 16.71 3.75
C ALA A 115 -6.80 16.17 4.24
N PRO A 116 -6.83 15.43 5.35
CA PRO A 116 -5.74 15.14 6.27
C PRO A 116 -4.88 13.91 5.91
N LEU A 117 -5.25 13.11 4.90
CA LEU A 117 -4.51 11.91 4.52
C LEU A 117 -3.17 12.26 3.85
N GLY A 118 -3.22 13.16 2.88
CA GLY A 118 -2.06 13.70 2.20
C GLY A 118 -1.33 14.77 3.02
N PRO A 119 -0.35 15.45 2.39
CA PRO A 119 0.42 16.53 3.04
C PRO A 119 -0.45 17.72 3.47
N GLY A 120 0.06 18.51 4.45
CA GLY A 120 -0.53 19.78 4.86
C GLY A 120 -1.40 19.73 6.12
N ALA A 121 -1.61 18.56 6.74
CA ALA A 121 -2.22 18.43 8.06
C ALA A 121 -1.19 18.06 9.13
N PRO A 122 -1.46 18.30 10.43
CA PRO A 122 -0.62 17.86 11.53
C PRO A 122 -0.39 16.33 11.51
N ALA A 123 0.76 15.86 11.97
CA ALA A 123 1.16 14.46 11.94
C ALA A 123 0.13 13.51 12.57
N ILE A 124 -0.45 13.91 13.71
CA ILE A 124 -1.49 13.12 14.40
C ILE A 124 -2.73 12.96 13.53
N ASP A 125 -3.20 14.03 12.89
CA ASP A 125 -4.39 13.98 12.04
C ASP A 125 -4.15 13.13 10.79
N ARG A 126 -2.95 13.21 10.22
CA ARG A 126 -2.52 12.34 9.11
C ARG A 126 -2.47 10.87 9.51
N LEU A 127 -1.93 10.55 10.70
CA LEU A 127 -1.92 9.19 11.23
C LEU A 127 -3.33 8.64 11.44
N ILE A 128 -4.24 9.45 12.00
CA ILE A 128 -5.64 9.08 12.19
C ILE A 128 -6.29 8.78 10.83
N ALA A 129 -6.10 9.67 9.86
CA ALA A 129 -6.65 9.50 8.51
C ALA A 129 -6.08 8.26 7.81
N PHE A 130 -4.77 8.00 7.93
CA PHE A 130 -4.11 6.82 7.41
C PHE A 130 -4.74 5.52 7.93
N GLY A 131 -4.84 5.37 9.25
CA GLY A 131 -5.40 4.14 9.84
C GLY A 131 -6.87 3.95 9.49
N ARG A 132 -7.68 5.02 9.50
CA ARG A 132 -9.08 4.99 9.04
C ARG A 132 -9.17 4.52 7.58
N ARG A 133 -8.38 5.10 6.69
CA ARG A 133 -8.36 4.73 5.26
C ARG A 133 -7.94 3.27 5.05
N LEU A 134 -6.91 2.81 5.77
CA LEU A 134 -6.43 1.43 5.69
C LEU A 134 -7.44 0.44 6.26
N LEU A 135 -8.10 0.75 7.39
CA LEU A 135 -9.15 -0.09 7.96
C LEU A 135 -10.33 -0.25 7.00
N HIS A 136 -10.79 0.83 6.35
CA HIS A 136 -11.84 0.75 5.32
C HIS A 136 -11.40 -0.07 4.12
N HIS A 137 -10.17 0.10 3.66
CA HIS A 137 -9.59 -0.70 2.57
C HIS A 137 -9.60 -2.20 2.94
N LEU A 138 -9.12 -2.56 4.13
CA LEU A 138 -9.14 -3.94 4.61
C LEU A 138 -10.57 -4.49 4.79
N ALA A 139 -11.53 -3.63 5.15
CA ALA A 139 -12.92 -4.04 5.29
C ALA A 139 -13.57 -4.36 3.94
N GLN A 140 -13.28 -3.56 2.91
CA GLN A 140 -13.81 -3.73 1.55
C GLN A 140 -13.17 -4.90 0.82
N HIS A 141 -11.86 -5.06 0.95
CA HIS A 141 -11.08 -6.01 0.14
C HIS A 141 -10.54 -7.22 0.94
N GLY A 142 -10.91 -7.34 2.21
CA GLY A 142 -10.41 -8.41 3.09
C GLY A 142 -10.66 -9.83 2.56
N HIS A 143 -11.72 -10.05 1.79
CA HIS A 143 -12.03 -11.33 1.14
C HIS A 143 -11.07 -11.63 -0.02
N LEU A 144 -10.68 -10.61 -0.80
CA LEU A 144 -9.68 -10.74 -1.87
C LEU A 144 -8.29 -10.98 -1.28
N ILE A 145 -7.98 -10.25 -0.20
CA ILE A 145 -6.73 -10.41 0.53
C ILE A 145 -6.61 -11.83 1.11
N ALA A 146 -7.68 -12.37 1.70
CA ALA A 146 -7.70 -13.74 2.21
C ALA A 146 -7.55 -14.78 1.10
N ALA A 147 -8.14 -14.55 -0.08
CA ALA A 147 -7.98 -15.42 -1.24
C ALA A 147 -6.55 -15.39 -1.81
N ALA A 148 -5.81 -14.31 -1.59
CA ALA A 148 -4.43 -14.12 -2.01
C ALA A 148 -3.39 -14.56 -0.96
N ASP A 149 -3.81 -14.85 0.28
CA ASP A 149 -2.97 -14.97 1.49
C ASP A 149 -1.92 -16.10 1.46
N GLY A 150 -1.99 -17.03 0.52
CA GLY A 150 -0.93 -18.05 0.34
C GLY A 150 0.33 -17.55 -0.39
N ARG A 151 0.34 -16.31 -0.89
CA ARG A 151 1.40 -15.79 -1.78
C ARG A 151 2.05 -14.49 -1.30
N LEU A 152 1.55 -13.87 -0.22
CA LEU A 152 2.04 -12.58 0.26
C LEU A 152 2.78 -12.72 1.59
N ASP A 153 4.10 -12.70 1.53
CA ASP A 153 4.94 -12.35 2.69
C ASP A 153 4.83 -10.84 2.94
N ARG A 154 3.79 -10.42 3.68
CA ARG A 154 3.37 -9.03 3.84
C ARG A 154 4.42 -8.10 4.41
N TYR A 155 5.26 -8.61 5.31
CA TYR A 155 6.29 -7.80 5.95
C TYR A 155 7.47 -7.52 5.02
N ARG A 156 7.58 -8.27 3.91
CA ARG A 156 8.64 -8.14 2.91
C ARG A 156 8.16 -7.50 1.61
N THR A 157 6.85 -7.18 1.48
CA THR A 157 6.31 -6.58 0.27
C THR A 157 6.46 -5.05 0.28
N GLY A 158 6.63 -4.47 -0.91
CA GLY A 158 6.79 -3.02 -1.10
C GLY A 158 5.75 -2.15 -0.38
N PRO A 159 4.45 -2.51 -0.36
CA PRO A 159 3.43 -1.73 0.32
C PRO A 159 3.70 -1.51 1.81
N PHE A 160 4.06 -2.56 2.55
CA PHE A 160 4.34 -2.43 3.97
C PHE A 160 5.55 -1.54 4.25
N ALA A 161 6.58 -1.59 3.41
CA ALA A 161 7.73 -0.71 3.54
C ALA A 161 7.35 0.77 3.39
N VAL A 162 6.46 1.10 2.45
CA VAL A 162 5.94 2.47 2.27
C VAL A 162 5.16 2.92 3.51
N TYR A 163 4.29 2.06 4.05
CA TYR A 163 3.54 2.38 5.27
C TYR A 163 4.45 2.59 6.46
N ARG A 164 5.48 1.75 6.61
CA ARG A 164 6.46 1.89 7.69
C ARG A 164 7.20 3.22 7.62
N VAL A 165 7.63 3.63 6.43
CA VAL A 165 8.26 4.96 6.23
C VAL A 165 7.26 6.08 6.54
N HIS A 166 6.04 6.02 5.99
CA HIS A 166 5.03 7.05 6.19
C HIS A 166 4.67 7.23 7.67
N VAL A 167 4.30 6.13 8.34
CA VAL A 167 3.93 6.14 9.77
C VAL A 167 5.12 6.57 10.63
N GLY A 168 6.33 6.05 10.34
CA GLY A 168 7.54 6.40 11.07
C GLY A 168 7.88 7.89 11.03
N LEU A 169 7.75 8.52 9.86
CA LEU A 169 7.95 9.98 9.72
C LEU A 169 6.95 10.76 10.58
N LEU A 170 5.67 10.36 10.55
CA LEU A 170 4.61 11.04 11.30
C LEU A 170 4.74 10.81 12.82
N VAL A 171 5.10 9.60 13.26
CA VAL A 171 5.35 9.30 14.68
C VAL A 171 6.54 10.12 15.19
N ARG A 172 7.63 10.18 14.42
CA ARG A 172 8.82 10.95 14.77
C ARG A 172 8.53 12.47 14.85
N GLU A 173 7.66 12.98 13.99
CA GLU A 173 7.22 14.37 14.03
C GLU A 173 6.33 14.64 15.25
N ALA A 174 5.38 13.74 15.57
CA ALA A 174 4.42 13.90 16.65
C ALA A 174 5.02 13.67 18.05
N ALA A 175 6.03 12.79 18.17
CA ALA A 175 6.65 12.37 19.43
C ALA A 175 8.17 12.17 19.25
N PRO A 176 8.96 13.25 19.12
CA PRO A 176 10.38 13.18 18.80
C PRO A 176 11.23 12.47 19.88
N ASP A 177 10.78 12.49 21.14
CA ASP A 177 11.48 11.89 22.28
C ASP A 177 11.09 10.42 22.51
N ALA A 178 10.14 9.88 21.74
CA ALA A 178 9.69 8.50 21.88
C ALA A 178 10.54 7.53 21.04
N ASP A 179 10.49 6.24 21.40
CA ASP A 179 10.98 5.16 20.53
C ASP A 179 10.07 5.04 19.30
N TRP A 180 10.32 5.90 18.31
CA TRP A 180 9.49 6.00 17.11
C TRP A 180 9.50 4.72 16.27
N GLU A 181 10.57 3.92 16.28
CA GLU A 181 10.63 2.66 15.54
C GLU A 181 9.68 1.63 16.15
N PHE A 182 9.76 1.43 17.46
CA PHE A 182 8.87 0.52 18.17
C PHE A 182 7.39 0.94 18.07
N LEU A 183 7.11 2.23 18.22
CA LEU A 183 5.74 2.77 18.08
C LEU A 183 5.20 2.58 16.66
N THR A 184 6.03 2.80 15.64
CA THR A 184 5.65 2.58 14.23
C THR A 184 5.23 1.14 13.99
N ASP A 185 6.07 0.18 14.38
CA ASP A 185 5.80 -1.24 14.16
C ASP A 185 4.60 -1.71 15.01
N THR A 186 4.43 -1.20 16.23
CA THR A 186 3.28 -1.47 17.10
C THR A 186 1.96 -0.95 16.50
N LEU A 187 1.95 0.29 16.00
CA LEU A 187 0.80 0.87 15.33
C LEU A 187 0.43 0.06 14.08
N LEU A 188 1.38 -0.25 13.23
CA LEU A 188 1.14 -1.04 12.02
C LEU A 188 0.68 -2.47 12.33
N ALA A 189 1.15 -3.10 13.40
CA ALA A 189 0.71 -4.42 13.81
C ALA A 189 -0.81 -4.46 14.10
N SER A 190 -1.39 -3.38 14.61
CA SER A 190 -2.83 -3.28 14.87
C SER A 190 -3.67 -3.19 13.57
N LEU A 191 -3.05 -2.83 12.46
CA LEU A 191 -3.68 -2.65 11.14
C LEU A 191 -3.43 -3.82 10.18
N VAL A 192 -2.85 -4.94 10.63
CA VAL A 192 -2.70 -6.11 9.77
C VAL A 192 -4.03 -6.80 9.53
N ALA A 193 -4.24 -7.31 8.31
CA ALA A 193 -5.53 -7.87 7.89
C ALA A 193 -6.01 -9.02 8.77
N THR A 194 -5.10 -9.88 9.25
CA THR A 194 -5.44 -10.99 10.14
C THR A 194 -6.03 -10.50 11.46
N HIS A 195 -5.44 -9.46 12.06
CA HIS A 195 -5.95 -8.85 13.28
C HIS A 195 -7.29 -8.14 13.05
N VAL A 196 -7.39 -7.33 12.00
CA VAL A 196 -8.65 -6.63 11.64
C VAL A 196 -9.78 -7.62 11.37
N ASN A 197 -9.51 -8.71 10.64
CA ASN A 197 -10.49 -9.76 10.40
C ASN A 197 -10.92 -10.48 11.67
N TYR A 198 -10.00 -10.77 12.59
CA TYR A 198 -10.33 -11.32 13.90
C TYR A 198 -11.27 -10.39 14.68
N MET A 199 -10.93 -9.11 14.78
CA MET A 199 -11.76 -8.12 15.50
C MET A 199 -13.15 -7.99 14.88
N ARG A 200 -13.27 -8.03 13.55
CA ARG A 200 -14.55 -7.92 12.85
C ARG A 200 -15.38 -9.21 12.93
N ARG A 201 -14.79 -10.34 12.54
CA ARG A 201 -15.54 -11.60 12.35
C ARG A 201 -15.74 -12.37 13.63
N VAL A 202 -14.75 -12.38 14.53
CA VAL A 202 -14.81 -13.14 15.79
C VAL A 202 -15.34 -12.28 16.93
N ARG A 203 -14.86 -11.02 17.04
CA ARG A 203 -15.28 -10.10 18.12
C ARG A 203 -16.51 -9.27 17.76
N GLY A 204 -17.01 -9.32 16.52
CA GLY A 204 -18.19 -8.61 16.06
C GLY A 204 -18.05 -7.08 16.04
N MET A 205 -16.83 -6.55 15.98
CA MET A 205 -16.62 -5.10 15.97
C MET A 205 -16.91 -4.52 14.58
N SER A 206 -17.67 -3.40 14.54
CA SER A 206 -17.88 -2.66 13.30
C SER A 206 -16.60 -1.93 12.88
N ILE A 207 -16.52 -1.54 11.60
CA ILE A 207 -15.37 -0.81 11.09
C ILE A 207 -15.26 0.58 11.70
N GLU A 208 -16.40 1.20 12.01
CA GLU A 208 -16.47 2.52 12.66
C GLU A 208 -15.90 2.45 14.08
N ARG A 209 -16.19 1.34 14.80
CA ARG A 209 -15.61 1.11 16.13
C ARG A 209 -14.11 0.89 16.07
N LEU A 210 -13.62 0.16 15.08
CA LEU A 210 -12.18 -0.03 14.88
C LEU A 210 -11.50 1.30 14.52
N ALA A 211 -12.11 2.11 13.67
CA ALA A 211 -11.61 3.43 13.28
C ALA A 211 -11.57 4.40 14.49
N ALA A 212 -12.59 4.38 15.33
CA ALA A 212 -12.61 5.17 16.57
C ALA A 212 -11.56 4.69 17.58
N GLY A 213 -11.37 3.37 17.70
CA GLY A 213 -10.33 2.78 18.55
C GLY A 213 -8.91 3.13 18.07
N TRP A 214 -8.71 3.14 16.75
CA TRP A 214 -7.46 3.61 16.16
C TRP A 214 -7.17 5.08 16.50
N GLU A 215 -8.16 5.96 16.33
CA GLU A 215 -8.02 7.37 16.67
C GLU A 215 -7.68 7.57 18.16
N ASP A 216 -8.40 6.89 19.07
CA ASP A 216 -8.13 6.96 20.50
C ASP A 216 -6.71 6.47 20.83
N LEU A 217 -6.26 5.37 20.20
CA LEU A 217 -4.92 4.83 20.36
C LEU A 217 -3.85 5.85 19.94
N VAL A 218 -3.98 6.43 18.73
CA VAL A 218 -3.03 7.42 18.20
C VAL A 218 -2.97 8.65 19.12
N ARG A 219 -4.11 9.19 19.53
CA ARG A 219 -4.16 10.35 20.43
C ARG A 219 -3.52 10.07 21.79
N ARG A 220 -3.80 8.92 22.40
CA ARG A 220 -3.21 8.54 23.71
C ARG A 220 -1.72 8.33 23.65
N LEU A 221 -1.21 7.75 22.56
CA LEU A 221 0.23 7.46 22.43
C LEU A 221 1.05 8.69 22.07
N LEU A 222 0.49 9.61 21.26
CA LEU A 222 1.27 10.67 20.63
C LEU A 222 0.86 12.09 21.05
N SER A 223 -0.24 12.27 21.79
CA SER A 223 -0.51 13.58 22.38
C SER A 223 0.39 13.77 23.60
N CYS A 224 1.29 14.74 23.54
CA CYS A 224 2.08 15.14 24.70
C CYS A 224 1.18 15.38 25.92
N ARG A 225 1.57 14.82 27.06
CA ARG A 225 1.09 15.26 28.37
C ARG A 225 1.71 16.60 28.72
#